data_255e5c821e21ed8cf1aaa117bf4554cc
#
_entry.id   255e5c821e21ed8cf1aaa117bf4554cc
#
_cell.length_a   1.000
_cell.length_b   1.000
_cell.length_c   1.000
_cell.angle_alpha   90.00
_cell.angle_beta   90.00
_cell.angle_gamma   90.00
#
_symmetry.space_group_name_H-M   'P 1'
#
loop_
_entity.id
_entity.type
_entity.pdbx_description
1 polymer ?
#
loop_
_entity_poly.entity_id
_entity_poly.type
_entity_poly.pdbx_seq_one_letter_code
_entity_poly.pdbx_strand_id
1 'polypeptide(L)'
;MKSFLLLISFCLALLTPGAHAQSAYAIVDNTTGLILEGEAVTKKLQVGSLTKIATAMVVLDWSEARGQDLGQMATVPNSAVNLNTPGGIGFQTGDRCSLRELLYAAMMQSDNQAAETLADHVGRALGRGELPPIDEFVAQMNALARRLGMTRTRFLNAHGLDTLERTLPYSTAEDLAKLTTYAMNHSAFRFYVSQKERKITFEAAAGGPAAYLLRNTNQLVGVNDIDGVKTGTTRRAGQCLIISAAKPPDSRQEGEKHIITPRRLNVVLLGSEDRFNEGSRLLQRGWQLYDSWAAAGRPMKGWKAPR
;
A
#
# COMPACT_ATOMS: atom_id res chain seq x y z
N MET A 1 31.40 43.34 -53.54
CA MET A 1 30.88 43.24 -52.16
C MET A 1 29.65 42.34 -52.21
N LYS A 2 29.78 41.08 -51.80
CA LYS A 2 28.71 40.12 -51.77
C LYS A 2 28.32 39.89 -50.30
N SER A 3 27.14 40.36 -49.90
CA SER A 3 26.60 40.17 -48.54
C SER A 3 26.05 38.78 -48.38
N PHE A 4 26.59 38.05 -47.41
CA PHE A 4 26.12 36.72 -47.00
C PHE A 4 25.07 36.91 -45.91
N LEU A 5 23.80 36.59 -46.17
CA LEU A 5 22.74 36.51 -45.16
C LEU A 5 22.82 35.16 -44.50
N LEU A 6 23.12 35.14 -43.20
CA LEU A 6 23.08 33.96 -42.35
C LEU A 6 21.64 33.76 -41.85
N LEU A 7 20.93 32.78 -42.35
CA LEU A 7 19.64 32.33 -41.80
C LEU A 7 19.91 31.50 -40.56
N ILE A 8 19.62 32.05 -39.38
CA ILE A 8 19.58 31.29 -38.12
C ILE A 8 18.21 30.61 -38.02
N SER A 9 18.19 29.31 -38.28
CA SER A 9 17.01 28.47 -38.09
C SER A 9 16.84 28.19 -36.59
N PHE A 10 15.86 28.82 -35.96
CA PHE A 10 15.48 28.61 -34.56
C PHE A 10 14.66 27.35 -34.51
N CYS A 11 15.29 26.20 -34.17
CA CYS A 11 14.56 24.96 -33.84
C CYS A 11 13.82 25.16 -32.52
N LEU A 12 12.53 25.49 -32.62
CA LEU A 12 11.60 25.46 -31.49
C LEU A 12 11.39 23.97 -31.13
N ALA A 13 12.13 23.44 -30.14
CA ALA A 13 11.87 22.16 -29.57
C ALA A 13 10.48 22.20 -28.90
N LEU A 14 9.49 21.65 -29.58
CA LEU A 14 8.19 21.34 -28.97
C LEU A 14 8.44 20.36 -27.81
N LEU A 15 8.48 20.90 -26.60
CA LEU A 15 8.34 20.14 -25.39
C LEU A 15 6.97 19.43 -25.45
N THR A 16 6.95 18.19 -25.93
CA THR A 16 5.79 17.35 -25.77
C THR A 16 5.52 17.26 -24.27
N PRO A 17 4.33 17.66 -23.77
CA PRO A 17 3.99 17.42 -22.38
C PRO A 17 4.17 15.92 -22.14
N GLY A 18 5.04 15.56 -21.18
CA GLY A 18 5.20 14.19 -20.78
C GLY A 18 3.81 13.61 -20.53
N ALA A 19 3.54 12.42 -21.03
CA ALA A 19 2.27 11.74 -20.86
C ALA A 19 1.98 11.73 -19.35
N HIS A 20 1.09 12.60 -18.90
CA HIS A 20 0.62 12.63 -17.51
C HIS A 20 0.11 11.22 -17.21
N ALA A 21 0.70 10.59 -16.23
CA ALA A 21 0.18 9.31 -15.74
C ALA A 21 -1.26 9.60 -15.33
N GLN A 22 -2.21 9.03 -16.10
CA GLN A 22 -3.63 9.27 -15.87
C GLN A 22 -3.96 8.70 -14.51
N SER A 23 -4.25 9.55 -13.53
CA SER A 23 -4.56 9.17 -12.16
C SER A 23 -5.80 8.28 -12.10
N ALA A 24 -5.87 7.43 -11.09
CA ALA A 24 -7.07 6.66 -10.79
C ALA A 24 -7.33 6.72 -9.29
N TYR A 25 -8.61 6.78 -8.89
CA TYR A 25 -8.94 6.74 -7.46
C TYR A 25 -10.21 5.95 -7.19
N ALA A 26 -10.36 5.52 -5.93
CA ALA A 26 -11.59 4.96 -5.38
C ALA A 26 -11.78 5.45 -3.94
N ILE A 27 -12.99 5.88 -3.61
CA ILE A 27 -13.47 6.18 -2.25
C ILE A 27 -14.40 5.05 -1.85
N VAL A 28 -14.09 4.36 -0.76
CA VAL A 28 -14.73 3.08 -0.41
C VAL A 28 -15.20 3.09 1.03
N ASP A 29 -16.44 2.69 1.26
CA ASP A 29 -16.89 2.32 2.61
C ASP A 29 -16.23 1.00 3.03
N ASN A 30 -15.47 1.03 4.12
CA ASN A 30 -14.71 -0.15 4.59
C ASN A 30 -15.61 -1.29 5.10
N THR A 31 -16.82 -0.97 5.57
CA THR A 31 -17.72 -1.98 6.14
C THR A 31 -18.34 -2.86 5.07
N THR A 32 -18.75 -2.26 3.95
CA THR A 32 -19.44 -2.94 2.86
C THR A 32 -18.57 -3.24 1.64
N GLY A 33 -17.42 -2.54 1.51
CA GLY A 33 -16.59 -2.57 0.31
C GLY A 33 -17.19 -1.80 -0.87
N LEU A 34 -18.31 -1.06 -0.66
CA LEU A 34 -18.94 -0.27 -1.71
C LEU A 34 -18.04 0.91 -2.11
N ILE A 35 -17.79 1.04 -3.40
CA ILE A 35 -17.15 2.24 -3.96
C ILE A 35 -18.21 3.33 -4.04
N LEU A 36 -18.07 4.37 -3.21
CA LEU A 36 -18.96 5.51 -3.16
C LEU A 36 -18.76 6.44 -4.36
N GLU A 37 -17.50 6.62 -4.77
CA GLU A 37 -17.09 7.38 -5.96
C GLU A 37 -15.72 6.88 -6.42
N GLY A 38 -15.44 6.98 -7.72
CA GLY A 38 -14.13 6.65 -8.25
C GLY A 38 -13.97 7.04 -9.72
N GLU A 39 -12.73 7.16 -10.14
CA GLU A 39 -12.36 7.43 -11.52
C GLU A 39 -11.31 6.42 -12.00
N ALA A 40 -11.46 5.94 -13.23
CA ALA A 40 -10.59 4.95 -13.84
C ALA A 40 -10.30 3.74 -12.93
N VAL A 41 -11.26 3.33 -12.08
CA VAL A 41 -11.10 2.36 -10.99
C VAL A 41 -10.58 1.00 -11.45
N THR A 42 -10.83 0.63 -12.71
CA THR A 42 -10.43 -0.66 -13.29
C THR A 42 -9.16 -0.58 -14.14
N LYS A 43 -8.54 0.62 -14.25
CA LYS A 43 -7.31 0.82 -15.02
C LYS A 43 -6.13 0.14 -14.33
N LYS A 44 -5.41 -0.71 -15.09
CA LYS A 44 -4.18 -1.36 -14.60
C LYS A 44 -3.04 -0.36 -14.56
N LEU A 45 -2.46 -0.15 -13.38
CA LEU A 45 -1.35 0.76 -13.12
C LEU A 45 -0.29 0.05 -12.28
N GLN A 46 0.96 0.50 -12.35
CA GLN A 46 1.96 0.16 -11.36
C GLN A 46 1.62 0.90 -10.06
N VAL A 47 1.85 0.25 -8.93
CA VAL A 47 1.37 0.73 -7.62
C VAL A 47 2.50 0.96 -6.62
N GLY A 48 3.72 0.65 -7.02
CA GLY A 48 4.89 0.79 -6.17
C GLY A 48 4.72 0.07 -4.83
N SER A 49 5.19 0.70 -3.79
CA SER A 49 5.18 0.14 -2.43
C SER A 49 3.79 -0.08 -1.81
N LEU A 50 2.68 0.23 -2.50
CA LEU A 50 1.36 -0.24 -2.05
C LEU A 50 1.29 -1.78 -2.08
N THR A 51 2.12 -2.43 -2.88
CA THR A 51 2.36 -3.89 -2.88
C THR A 51 2.61 -4.45 -1.47
N LYS A 52 3.30 -3.70 -0.60
CA LYS A 52 3.62 -4.15 0.76
C LYS A 52 2.41 -4.39 1.66
N ILE A 53 1.23 -3.88 1.27
CA ILE A 53 -0.02 -4.23 1.97
C ILE A 53 -0.30 -5.72 1.82
N ALA A 54 -0.17 -6.26 0.59
CA ALA A 54 -0.32 -7.69 0.36
C ALA A 54 0.77 -8.51 1.08
N THR A 55 2.01 -8.01 1.08
CA THR A 55 3.12 -8.63 1.82
C THR A 55 2.81 -8.74 3.31
N ALA A 56 2.38 -7.65 3.93
CA ALA A 56 2.03 -7.65 5.35
C ALA A 56 0.86 -8.60 5.64
N MET A 57 -0.17 -8.61 4.78
CA MET A 57 -1.31 -9.51 4.97
C MET A 57 -0.96 -10.98 4.82
N VAL A 58 -0.09 -11.36 3.88
CA VAL A 58 0.39 -12.76 3.76
C VAL A 58 1.13 -13.18 5.03
N VAL A 59 1.98 -12.30 5.60
CA VAL A 59 2.70 -12.60 6.85
C VAL A 59 1.73 -12.74 8.03
N LEU A 60 0.77 -11.83 8.16
CA LEU A 60 -0.22 -11.85 9.25
C LEU A 60 -1.16 -13.07 9.14
N ASP A 61 -1.70 -13.34 7.94
CA ASP A 61 -2.54 -14.51 7.68
C ASP A 61 -1.79 -15.81 7.97
N TRP A 62 -0.51 -15.91 7.57
CA TRP A 62 0.33 -17.06 7.85
C TRP A 62 0.60 -17.23 9.34
N SER A 63 0.94 -16.14 10.04
CA SER A 63 1.16 -16.16 11.49
C SER A 63 -0.08 -16.65 12.24
N GLU A 64 -1.25 -16.12 11.92
CA GLU A 64 -2.51 -16.49 12.55
C GLU A 64 -2.90 -17.93 12.23
N ALA A 65 -2.86 -18.33 10.95
CA ALA A 65 -3.27 -19.67 10.51
C ALA A 65 -2.35 -20.79 11.03
N ARG A 66 -1.09 -20.48 11.34
CA ARG A 66 -0.09 -21.46 11.82
C ARG A 66 0.27 -21.28 13.28
N GLY A 67 -0.35 -20.35 14.01
CA GLY A 67 -0.01 -20.04 15.40
C GLY A 67 1.46 -19.58 15.57
N GLN A 68 2.01 -18.89 14.57
CA GLN A 68 3.41 -18.46 14.58
C GLN A 68 3.58 -17.14 15.31
N ASP A 69 4.56 -17.08 16.21
CA ASP A 69 4.90 -15.82 16.88
C ASP A 69 5.64 -14.86 15.93
N LEU A 70 5.16 -13.63 15.82
CA LEU A 70 5.85 -12.56 15.08
C LEU A 70 7.12 -12.06 15.79
N GLY A 71 7.40 -12.51 17.02
CA GLY A 71 8.66 -12.29 17.73
C GLY A 71 9.82 -13.13 17.19
N GLN A 72 9.56 -14.18 16.39
CA GLN A 72 10.63 -14.99 15.81
C GLN A 72 11.57 -14.16 14.93
N MET A 73 12.88 -14.49 14.97
CA MET A 73 13.93 -13.76 14.25
C MET A 73 14.07 -14.27 12.82
N ALA A 74 13.98 -13.36 11.87
CA ALA A 74 14.35 -13.59 10.48
C ALA A 74 15.75 -13.04 10.20
N THR A 75 16.49 -13.71 9.32
CA THR A 75 17.81 -13.27 8.86
C THR A 75 17.68 -12.57 7.52
N VAL A 76 18.29 -11.40 7.40
CA VAL A 76 18.29 -10.62 6.15
C VAL A 76 19.05 -11.40 5.07
N PRO A 77 18.39 -11.81 3.98
CA PRO A 77 19.00 -12.59 2.92
C PRO A 77 19.88 -11.71 2.02
N ASN A 78 20.80 -12.33 1.29
CA ASN A 78 21.63 -11.62 0.33
C ASN A 78 20.82 -10.90 -0.78
N SER A 79 19.67 -11.45 -1.17
CA SER A 79 18.78 -10.81 -2.15
C SER A 79 18.25 -9.43 -1.70
N ALA A 80 18.15 -9.19 -0.38
CA ALA A 80 17.62 -7.94 0.16
C ALA A 80 18.62 -6.77 0.07
N VAL A 81 19.94 -7.03 0.03
CA VAL A 81 20.96 -5.98 0.17
C VAL A 81 20.88 -4.92 -0.93
N ASN A 82 20.67 -5.34 -2.16
CA ASN A 82 20.57 -4.43 -3.32
C ASN A 82 19.21 -3.69 -3.41
N LEU A 83 18.30 -3.95 -2.48
CA LEU A 83 16.98 -3.31 -2.43
C LEU A 83 16.96 -2.07 -1.53
N ASN A 84 18.09 -1.71 -0.91
CA ASN A 84 18.18 -0.49 -0.13
C ASN A 84 17.96 0.74 -1.03
N THR A 85 17.12 1.64 -0.56
CA THR A 85 16.77 2.89 -1.25
C THR A 85 17.07 4.07 -0.32
N PRO A 86 17.23 5.29 -0.85
CA PRO A 86 17.39 6.48 -0.02
C PRO A 86 16.32 6.56 1.06
N GLY A 87 16.73 6.68 2.33
CA GLY A 87 15.83 6.66 3.49
C GLY A 87 15.47 5.26 4.00
N GLY A 88 16.01 4.18 3.44
CA GLY A 88 15.93 2.83 4.00
C GLY A 88 16.77 2.66 5.26
N ILE A 89 16.54 1.56 5.97
CA ILE A 89 17.25 1.24 7.24
C ILE A 89 18.70 0.89 6.98
N GLY A 90 18.99 0.29 5.82
CA GLY A 90 20.34 -0.11 5.43
C GLY A 90 20.77 -1.44 6.05
N PHE A 91 19.83 -2.37 6.21
CA PHE A 91 20.14 -3.73 6.65
C PHE A 91 21.25 -4.37 5.83
N GLN A 92 22.09 -5.15 6.51
CA GLN A 92 23.17 -5.93 5.91
C GLN A 92 22.77 -7.41 5.85
N THR A 93 23.37 -8.16 4.91
CA THR A 93 23.21 -9.62 4.88
C THR A 93 23.62 -10.22 6.22
N GLY A 94 22.74 -11.06 6.77
CA GLY A 94 22.99 -11.71 8.05
C GLY A 94 22.48 -10.93 9.27
N ASP A 95 22.06 -9.67 9.13
CA ASP A 95 21.33 -8.98 10.21
C ASP A 95 20.10 -9.81 10.59
N ARG A 96 19.77 -9.82 11.89
CA ARG A 96 18.60 -10.57 12.39
C ARG A 96 17.61 -9.62 13.03
N CYS A 97 16.37 -9.68 12.58
CA CYS A 97 15.29 -8.82 13.05
C CYS A 97 14.01 -9.63 13.23
N SER A 98 13.19 -9.30 14.24
CA SER A 98 11.92 -10.00 14.41
C SER A 98 10.95 -9.68 13.28
N LEU A 99 10.05 -10.63 12.95
CA LEU A 99 9.02 -10.40 11.93
C LEU A 99 8.15 -9.19 12.27
N ARG A 100 7.90 -8.97 13.57
CA ARG A 100 7.17 -7.79 14.06
C ARG A 100 7.86 -6.48 13.70
N GLU A 101 9.16 -6.38 13.95
CA GLU A 101 9.92 -5.16 13.64
C GLU A 101 10.08 -4.97 12.13
N LEU A 102 10.23 -6.06 11.36
CA LEU A 102 10.25 -6.03 9.90
C LEU A 102 8.90 -5.57 9.31
N LEU A 103 7.76 -5.97 9.90
CA LEU A 103 6.44 -5.46 9.50
C LEU A 103 6.32 -3.95 9.74
N TYR A 104 6.81 -3.43 10.88
CA TYR A 104 6.88 -1.98 11.10
C TYR A 104 7.76 -1.29 10.06
N ALA A 105 8.95 -1.82 9.80
CA ALA A 105 9.86 -1.28 8.81
C ALA A 105 9.25 -1.23 7.39
N ALA A 106 8.63 -2.32 6.96
CA ALA A 106 7.98 -2.42 5.65
C ALA A 106 6.77 -1.49 5.52
N MET A 107 5.96 -1.36 6.57
CA MET A 107 4.71 -0.58 6.49
C MET A 107 4.91 0.90 6.77
N MET A 108 5.69 1.29 7.77
CA MET A 108 5.92 2.69 8.15
C MET A 108 6.95 3.37 7.26
N GLN A 109 8.19 2.83 7.25
CA GLN A 109 9.33 3.38 6.52
C GLN A 109 9.30 3.00 5.04
N SER A 110 8.42 2.07 4.66
CA SER A 110 8.37 1.49 3.29
C SER A 110 9.65 0.74 2.91
N ASP A 111 10.36 0.18 3.89
CA ASP A 111 11.64 -0.48 3.69
C ASP A 111 11.51 -1.71 2.80
N ASN A 112 12.31 -1.77 1.72
CA ASN A 112 12.25 -2.87 0.74
C ASN A 112 13.00 -4.10 1.24
N GLN A 113 14.10 -3.90 1.97
CA GLN A 113 14.90 -4.99 2.53
C GLN A 113 14.09 -5.75 3.58
N ALA A 114 13.32 -5.02 4.41
CA ALA A 114 12.40 -5.63 5.36
C ALA A 114 11.31 -6.45 4.66
N ALA A 115 10.72 -5.92 3.57
CA ALA A 115 9.69 -6.65 2.81
C ALA A 115 10.25 -7.94 2.18
N GLU A 116 11.47 -7.88 1.64
CA GLU A 116 12.17 -9.04 1.07
C GLU A 116 12.52 -10.08 2.13
N THR A 117 13.00 -9.61 3.29
CA THR A 117 13.33 -10.49 4.43
C THR A 117 12.10 -11.22 4.97
N LEU A 118 10.96 -10.52 5.07
CA LEU A 118 9.67 -11.14 5.40
C LEU A 118 9.30 -12.22 4.39
N ALA A 119 9.45 -11.90 3.09
CA ALA A 119 9.12 -12.81 2.01
C ALA A 119 10.03 -14.06 1.99
N ASP A 120 11.33 -13.89 2.19
CA ASP A 120 12.27 -15.02 2.29
C ASP A 120 11.93 -15.93 3.47
N HIS A 121 11.75 -15.35 4.66
CA HIS A 121 11.48 -16.12 5.89
C HIS A 121 10.16 -16.89 5.80
N VAL A 122 9.08 -16.20 5.46
CA VAL A 122 7.74 -16.83 5.40
C VAL A 122 7.64 -17.76 4.19
N GLY A 123 8.26 -17.41 3.06
CA GLY A 123 8.32 -18.27 1.88
C GLY A 123 8.99 -19.60 2.15
N ARG A 124 10.10 -19.62 2.92
CA ARG A 124 10.74 -20.86 3.39
C ARG A 124 9.80 -21.71 4.26
N ALA A 125 9.04 -21.05 5.13
CA ALA A 125 8.11 -21.74 6.03
C ALA A 125 6.84 -22.26 5.32
N LEU A 126 6.47 -21.67 4.19
CA LEU A 126 5.32 -22.08 3.37
C LEU A 126 5.67 -23.11 2.31
N GLY A 127 6.88 -23.02 1.76
CA GLY A 127 7.32 -23.81 0.63
C GLY A 127 7.51 -25.27 0.95
N ARG A 128 7.26 -26.11 -0.05
CA ARG A 128 7.57 -27.54 -0.04
C ARG A 128 8.94 -27.85 -0.64
N GLY A 129 9.74 -26.82 -0.92
CA GLY A 129 11.04 -26.93 -1.58
C GLY A 129 10.99 -26.97 -3.12
N GLU A 130 9.80 -26.76 -3.70
CA GLU A 130 9.60 -26.79 -5.15
C GLU A 130 9.97 -25.44 -5.82
N LEU A 131 9.79 -24.33 -5.12
CA LEU A 131 10.10 -22.98 -5.59
C LEU A 131 11.12 -22.29 -4.65
N PRO A 132 11.89 -21.33 -5.17
CA PRO A 132 12.64 -20.41 -4.32
C PRO A 132 11.72 -19.70 -3.32
N PRO A 133 12.18 -19.40 -2.09
CA PRO A 133 11.35 -18.83 -1.04
C PRO A 133 10.58 -17.57 -1.45
N ILE A 134 11.22 -16.65 -2.15
CA ILE A 134 10.58 -15.41 -2.63
C ILE A 134 9.47 -15.72 -3.63
N ASP A 135 9.67 -16.66 -4.54
CA ASP A 135 8.68 -17.05 -5.54
C ASP A 135 7.48 -17.74 -4.88
N GLU A 136 7.72 -18.59 -3.86
CA GLU A 136 6.65 -19.18 -3.05
C GLU A 136 5.83 -18.08 -2.35
N PHE A 137 6.50 -17.10 -1.74
CA PHE A 137 5.81 -15.99 -1.10
C PHE A 137 4.98 -15.15 -2.09
N VAL A 138 5.54 -14.84 -3.26
CA VAL A 138 4.83 -14.11 -4.34
C VAL A 138 3.64 -14.93 -4.86
N ALA A 139 3.77 -16.25 -4.94
CA ALA A 139 2.64 -17.13 -5.27
C ALA A 139 1.49 -16.99 -4.25
N GLN A 140 1.81 -16.89 -2.94
CA GLN A 140 0.82 -16.63 -1.88
C GLN A 140 0.21 -15.22 -1.97
N MET A 141 0.99 -14.18 -2.32
CA MET A 141 0.44 -12.84 -2.58
C MET A 141 -0.60 -12.87 -3.71
N ASN A 142 -0.29 -13.58 -4.80
CA ASN A 142 -1.22 -13.73 -5.92
C ASN A 142 -2.41 -14.65 -5.57
N ALA A 143 -2.23 -15.63 -4.69
CA ALA A 143 -3.33 -16.43 -4.14
C ALA A 143 -4.28 -15.59 -3.27
N LEU A 144 -3.73 -14.72 -2.41
CA LEU A 144 -4.51 -13.74 -1.66
C LEU A 144 -5.30 -12.82 -2.60
N ALA A 145 -4.67 -12.29 -3.65
CA ALA A 145 -5.35 -11.45 -4.64
C ALA A 145 -6.55 -12.18 -5.29
N ARG A 146 -6.37 -13.44 -5.69
CA ARG A 146 -7.47 -14.27 -6.24
C ARG A 146 -8.59 -14.48 -5.22
N ARG A 147 -8.26 -14.81 -3.97
CA ARG A 147 -9.22 -15.01 -2.87
C ARG A 147 -10.08 -13.76 -2.61
N LEU A 148 -9.47 -12.58 -2.74
CA LEU A 148 -10.17 -11.29 -2.58
C LEU A 148 -10.89 -10.82 -3.86
N GLY A 149 -10.86 -11.59 -4.95
CA GLY A 149 -11.47 -11.21 -6.23
C GLY A 149 -10.75 -10.04 -6.92
N MET A 150 -9.45 -9.90 -6.71
CA MET A 150 -8.59 -8.89 -7.36
C MET A 150 -8.15 -9.38 -8.75
N THR A 151 -9.10 -9.42 -9.69
CA THR A 151 -8.91 -10.07 -11.00
C THR A 151 -7.98 -9.31 -11.95
N ARG A 152 -7.66 -8.05 -11.61
CA ARG A 152 -6.78 -7.18 -12.40
C ARG A 152 -5.51 -6.82 -11.63
N THR A 153 -5.01 -7.76 -10.81
CA THR A 153 -3.80 -7.58 -10.00
C THR A 153 -2.81 -8.70 -10.27
N ARG A 154 -1.53 -8.35 -10.36
CA ARG A 154 -0.41 -9.28 -10.43
C ARG A 154 0.78 -8.72 -9.65
N PHE A 155 1.21 -9.44 -8.63
CA PHE A 155 2.43 -9.18 -7.88
C PHE A 155 3.58 -9.99 -8.47
N LEU A 156 4.78 -9.42 -8.52
CA LEU A 156 6.02 -10.05 -9.00
C LEU A 156 7.13 -10.06 -7.94
N ASN A 157 6.99 -9.27 -6.89
CA ASN A 157 7.91 -9.19 -5.75
C ASN A 157 7.15 -8.72 -4.51
N ALA A 158 7.80 -8.77 -3.35
CA ALA A 158 7.20 -8.40 -2.07
C ALA A 158 7.26 -6.89 -1.77
N HIS A 159 8.05 -6.11 -2.50
CA HIS A 159 8.37 -4.71 -2.16
C HIS A 159 7.76 -3.68 -3.11
N GLY A 160 7.39 -4.08 -4.34
CA GLY A 160 6.75 -3.21 -5.33
C GLY A 160 7.69 -2.31 -6.13
N LEU A 161 9.00 -2.56 -6.11
CA LEU A 161 9.92 -1.90 -7.04
C LEU A 161 9.65 -2.34 -8.48
N ASP A 162 9.92 -1.43 -9.40
CA ASP A 162 9.85 -1.74 -10.82
C ASP A 162 10.92 -2.79 -11.18
N THR A 163 10.52 -3.81 -11.94
CA THR A 163 11.43 -4.81 -12.46
C THR A 163 12.00 -4.37 -13.81
N LEU A 164 13.18 -4.89 -14.18
CA LEU A 164 13.76 -4.71 -15.50
C LEU A 164 13.15 -5.68 -16.54
N GLU A 165 12.31 -6.60 -16.09
CA GLU A 165 11.66 -7.59 -16.94
C GLU A 165 10.60 -6.97 -17.85
N ARG A 166 10.26 -7.67 -18.92
CA ARG A 166 9.17 -7.28 -19.83
C ARG A 166 7.80 -7.30 -19.16
N THR A 167 7.62 -8.20 -18.19
CA THR A 167 6.38 -8.30 -17.42
C THR A 167 6.45 -7.36 -16.22
N LEU A 168 5.47 -6.48 -16.09
CA LEU A 168 5.39 -5.53 -14.99
C LEU A 168 4.33 -5.97 -13.96
N PRO A 169 4.55 -5.71 -12.66
CA PRO A 169 3.50 -5.81 -11.67
C PRO A 169 2.43 -4.74 -11.94
N TYR A 170 1.19 -5.05 -11.65
CA TYR A 170 0.09 -4.09 -11.79
C TYR A 170 -1.04 -4.38 -10.81
N SER A 171 -1.83 -3.35 -10.52
CA SER A 171 -3.11 -3.46 -9.85
C SER A 171 -4.07 -2.36 -10.35
N THR A 172 -5.22 -2.24 -9.73
CA THR A 172 -6.22 -1.21 -10.01
C THR A 172 -6.70 -0.57 -8.71
N ALA A 173 -7.30 0.62 -8.78
CA ALA A 173 -7.88 1.25 -7.59
C ALA A 173 -8.98 0.39 -6.96
N GLU A 174 -9.80 -0.28 -7.79
CA GLU A 174 -10.84 -1.22 -7.34
C GLU A 174 -10.24 -2.42 -6.60
N ASP A 175 -9.21 -3.06 -7.15
CA ASP A 175 -8.59 -4.22 -6.53
C ASP A 175 -7.86 -3.85 -5.24
N LEU A 176 -7.14 -2.72 -5.22
CA LEU A 176 -6.51 -2.22 -4.00
C LEU A 176 -7.53 -1.79 -2.94
N ALA A 177 -8.73 -1.35 -3.33
CA ALA A 177 -9.82 -1.10 -2.40
C ALA A 177 -10.22 -2.39 -1.66
N LYS A 178 -10.36 -3.52 -2.38
CA LYS A 178 -10.65 -4.83 -1.79
C LYS A 178 -9.55 -5.27 -0.82
N LEU A 179 -8.29 -5.13 -1.23
CA LEU A 179 -7.14 -5.47 -0.38
C LEU A 179 -7.10 -4.58 0.87
N THR A 180 -7.33 -3.27 0.71
CA THR A 180 -7.35 -2.31 1.82
C THR A 180 -8.47 -2.61 2.81
N THR A 181 -9.68 -2.88 2.32
CA THR A 181 -10.82 -3.29 3.15
C THR A 181 -10.50 -4.53 3.95
N TYR A 182 -9.92 -5.55 3.32
CA TYR A 182 -9.47 -6.76 4.01
C TYR A 182 -8.43 -6.46 5.10
N ALA A 183 -7.40 -5.69 4.75
CA ALA A 183 -6.32 -5.35 5.67
C ALA A 183 -6.79 -4.47 6.84
N MET A 184 -7.63 -3.46 6.58
CA MET A 184 -8.13 -2.57 7.63
C MET A 184 -9.17 -3.23 8.54
N ASN A 185 -9.71 -4.39 8.20
CA ASN A 185 -10.51 -5.23 9.11
C ASN A 185 -9.64 -6.08 10.04
N HIS A 186 -8.35 -6.21 9.77
CA HIS A 186 -7.39 -6.92 10.62
C HIS A 186 -6.79 -5.97 11.67
N SER A 187 -7.03 -6.24 12.97
CA SER A 187 -6.63 -5.32 14.05
C SER A 187 -5.11 -5.12 14.15
N ALA A 188 -4.32 -6.19 13.97
CA ALA A 188 -2.87 -6.08 13.99
C ALA A 188 -2.36 -5.23 12.82
N PHE A 189 -2.92 -5.37 11.61
CA PHE A 189 -2.54 -4.54 10.48
C PHE A 189 -2.78 -3.04 10.77
N ARG A 190 -3.97 -2.69 11.29
CA ARG A 190 -4.26 -1.29 11.68
C ARG A 190 -3.23 -0.74 12.66
N PHE A 191 -2.82 -1.58 13.63
CA PHE A 191 -1.81 -1.15 14.61
C PHE A 191 -0.47 -0.82 13.96
N TYR A 192 0.00 -1.60 12.97
CA TYR A 192 1.25 -1.32 12.26
C TYR A 192 1.20 -0.01 11.47
N VAL A 193 0.12 0.27 10.78
CA VAL A 193 0.03 1.40 9.85
C VAL A 193 -0.31 2.72 10.52
N SER A 194 -0.84 2.71 11.76
CA SER A 194 -1.27 3.90 12.50
C SER A 194 -0.15 4.62 13.26
N GLN A 195 1.04 4.03 13.34
CA GLN A 195 2.15 4.61 14.09
C GLN A 195 2.81 5.74 13.29
N LYS A 196 3.07 6.90 13.92
CA LYS A 196 3.83 8.01 13.31
C LYS A 196 5.33 7.75 13.34
N GLU A 197 5.82 7.34 14.51
CA GLU A 197 7.23 7.02 14.75
C GLU A 197 7.31 5.77 15.62
N ARG A 198 8.38 4.98 15.41
CA ARG A 198 8.68 3.81 16.24
C ARG A 198 10.16 3.50 16.20
N LYS A 199 10.76 3.29 17.36
CA LYS A 199 12.10 2.71 17.45
C LYS A 199 12.01 1.19 17.30
N ILE A 200 12.76 0.63 16.38
CA ILE A 200 12.97 -0.82 16.23
C ILE A 200 14.39 -1.20 16.68
N THR A 201 14.58 -2.47 17.00
CA THR A 201 15.89 -3.04 17.34
C THR A 201 16.12 -4.30 16.52
N PHE A 202 17.37 -4.57 16.20
CA PHE A 202 17.79 -5.77 15.48
C PHE A 202 19.22 -6.14 15.89
N GLU A 203 19.64 -7.36 15.58
CA GLU A 203 20.99 -7.86 15.80
C GLU A 203 21.80 -7.64 14.53
N ALA A 204 22.85 -6.85 14.60
CA ALA A 204 23.73 -6.62 13.44
C ALA A 204 24.59 -7.87 13.15
N ALA A 205 24.78 -8.20 11.88
CA ALA A 205 25.63 -9.30 11.44
C ALA A 205 27.09 -9.15 11.92
N ALA A 206 27.55 -7.92 12.06
CA ALA A 206 28.86 -7.59 12.62
C ALA A 206 28.96 -7.81 14.15
N GLY A 207 27.84 -8.14 14.80
CA GLY A 207 27.71 -8.37 16.24
C GLY A 207 27.11 -7.19 16.99
N GLY A 208 26.32 -7.51 18.03
CA GLY A 208 25.70 -6.56 18.92
C GLY A 208 24.34 -6.01 18.44
N PRO A 209 23.61 -5.36 19.36
CA PRO A 209 22.32 -4.77 19.05
C PRO A 209 22.47 -3.48 18.25
N ALA A 210 21.59 -3.30 17.27
CA ALA A 210 21.42 -2.07 16.51
C ALA A 210 19.98 -1.56 16.67
N ALA A 211 19.76 -0.28 16.41
CA ALA A 211 18.44 0.34 16.51
C ALA A 211 18.25 1.40 15.43
N TYR A 212 16.99 1.56 15.00
CA TYR A 212 16.61 2.55 14.02
C TYR A 212 15.28 3.21 14.42
N LEU A 213 15.14 4.51 14.20
CA LEU A 213 13.89 5.24 14.42
C LEU A 213 13.12 5.31 13.09
N LEU A 214 12.08 4.48 12.98
CA LEU A 214 11.16 4.51 11.86
C LEU A 214 10.31 5.79 11.90
N ARG A 215 10.06 6.36 10.71
CA ARG A 215 9.09 7.42 10.52
C ARG A 215 8.11 7.03 9.44
N ASN A 216 6.82 7.23 9.71
CA ASN A 216 5.81 6.87 8.73
C ASN A 216 5.89 7.78 7.51
N THR A 217 6.03 7.18 6.33
CA THR A 217 6.05 7.91 5.05
C THR A 217 4.70 8.53 4.71
N ASN A 218 3.61 8.06 5.32
CA ASN A 218 2.30 8.69 5.21
C ASN A 218 2.17 9.87 6.20
N GLN A 219 2.43 11.07 5.71
CA GLN A 219 2.41 12.31 6.52
C GLN A 219 1.00 12.65 7.05
N LEU A 220 -0.05 12.01 6.55
CA LEU A 220 -1.42 12.26 6.98
C LEU A 220 -1.84 11.43 8.20
N VAL A 221 -1.04 10.47 8.67
CA VAL A 221 -1.36 9.69 9.87
C VAL A 221 -1.51 10.61 11.08
N GLY A 222 -2.69 10.50 11.74
CA GLY A 222 -3.08 11.35 12.88
C GLY A 222 -3.57 12.73 12.52
N VAL A 223 -3.89 12.98 11.22
CA VAL A 223 -4.56 14.18 10.74
C VAL A 223 -5.97 13.79 10.28
N ASN A 224 -7.02 14.51 10.70
CA ASN A 224 -8.41 14.26 10.30
C ASN A 224 -8.85 12.80 10.46
N ASP A 225 -8.53 12.20 11.61
CA ASP A 225 -8.86 10.80 11.96
C ASP A 225 -8.22 9.74 11.04
N ILE A 226 -7.22 10.11 10.23
CA ILE A 226 -6.49 9.18 9.37
C ILE A 226 -5.56 8.32 10.25
N ASP A 227 -5.76 7.00 10.20
CA ASP A 227 -5.01 5.99 10.97
C ASP A 227 -4.25 4.97 10.09
N GLY A 228 -4.01 5.30 8.84
CA GLY A 228 -3.27 4.47 7.88
C GLY A 228 -3.29 5.09 6.49
N VAL A 229 -2.81 4.44 5.41
CA VAL A 229 -2.37 3.07 5.32
C VAL A 229 -0.93 3.02 4.77
N LYS A 230 -0.73 3.50 3.50
CA LYS A 230 0.55 3.32 2.81
C LYS A 230 0.75 4.32 1.69
N THR A 231 2.00 4.74 1.50
CA THR A 231 2.48 5.47 0.33
C THR A 231 3.17 4.53 -0.66
N GLY A 232 3.16 4.88 -1.93
CA GLY A 232 3.94 4.22 -2.97
C GLY A 232 4.56 5.24 -3.92
N THR A 233 5.79 4.99 -4.38
CA THR A 233 6.42 5.81 -5.41
C THR A 233 7.40 4.94 -6.17
N THR A 234 7.28 4.88 -7.49
CA THR A 234 8.32 4.44 -8.40
C THR A 234 8.29 5.36 -9.61
N ARG A 235 9.29 5.24 -10.48
CA ARG A 235 9.33 6.03 -11.71
C ARG A 235 8.10 5.80 -12.59
N ARG A 236 7.56 4.56 -12.60
CA ARG A 236 6.41 4.17 -13.43
C ARG A 236 5.08 4.38 -12.73
N ALA A 237 5.02 4.18 -11.41
CA ALA A 237 3.79 4.34 -10.65
C ALA A 237 3.42 5.81 -10.41
N GLY A 238 4.39 6.74 -10.45
CA GLY A 238 4.16 8.08 -9.94
C GLY A 238 3.93 8.07 -8.42
N GLN A 239 3.25 9.06 -7.90
CA GLN A 239 2.88 9.12 -6.49
C GLN A 239 1.57 8.35 -6.25
N CYS A 240 1.61 7.36 -5.38
CA CYS A 240 0.45 6.60 -4.95
C CYS A 240 0.23 6.75 -3.45
N LEU A 241 -1.03 6.66 -3.01
CA LEU A 241 -1.42 6.77 -1.61
C LEU A 241 -2.67 5.92 -1.35
N ILE A 242 -2.66 5.23 -0.23
CA ILE A 242 -3.89 4.72 0.38
C ILE A 242 -3.99 5.31 1.78
N ILE A 243 -5.12 5.92 2.09
CA ILE A 243 -5.46 6.40 3.44
C ILE A 243 -6.73 5.71 3.93
N SER A 244 -6.82 5.59 5.24
CA SER A 244 -8.02 5.14 5.94
C SER A 244 -8.30 6.06 7.11
N ALA A 245 -9.56 6.39 7.30
CA ALA A 245 -10.01 7.23 8.42
C ALA A 245 -11.30 6.68 9.02
N ALA A 246 -11.42 6.76 10.35
CA ALA A 246 -12.59 6.30 11.07
C ALA A 246 -13.22 7.44 11.88
N LYS A 247 -14.53 7.60 11.77
CA LYS A 247 -15.33 8.44 12.65
C LYS A 247 -16.02 7.62 13.74
N PRO A 248 -16.53 8.24 14.82
CA PRO A 248 -17.38 7.54 15.77
C PRO A 248 -18.50 6.76 15.06
N PRO A 249 -18.81 5.54 15.49
CA PRO A 249 -19.82 4.72 14.85
C PRO A 249 -21.20 5.36 14.97
N ASP A 250 -22.06 5.12 13.98
CA ASP A 250 -23.48 5.43 14.11
C ASP A 250 -24.11 4.43 15.07
N SER A 251 -24.95 4.94 15.99
CA SER A 251 -25.74 4.13 16.91
C SER A 251 -27.21 4.45 16.73
N ARG A 252 -28.03 3.43 16.56
CA ARG A 252 -29.49 3.58 16.51
C ARG A 252 -30.15 2.48 17.33
N GLN A 253 -31.29 2.82 17.93
CA GLN A 253 -32.11 1.85 18.64
C GLN A 253 -33.20 1.33 17.70
N GLU A 254 -33.31 0.01 17.57
CA GLU A 254 -34.42 -0.67 16.87
C GLU A 254 -35.11 -1.62 17.87
N GLY A 255 -36.22 -1.19 18.45
CA GLY A 255 -36.85 -1.90 19.55
C GLY A 255 -35.92 -2.02 20.76
N GLU A 256 -35.63 -3.23 21.20
CA GLU A 256 -34.70 -3.51 22.32
C GLU A 256 -33.23 -3.64 21.87
N LYS A 257 -32.93 -3.56 20.56
CA LYS A 257 -31.59 -3.74 20.02
C LYS A 257 -30.92 -2.40 19.76
N HIS A 258 -29.66 -2.29 20.20
CA HIS A 258 -28.76 -1.21 19.79
C HIS A 258 -27.94 -1.68 18.58
N ILE A 259 -28.13 -1.04 17.44
CA ILE A 259 -27.37 -1.30 16.23
C ILE A 259 -26.22 -0.30 16.15
N ILE A 260 -24.99 -0.81 16.17
CA ILE A 260 -23.77 -0.04 16.03
C ILE A 260 -23.22 -0.28 14.63
N THR A 261 -23.10 0.79 13.82
CA THR A 261 -22.55 0.72 12.47
C THR A 261 -21.20 1.43 12.43
N PRO A 262 -20.10 0.71 12.21
CA PRO A 262 -18.79 1.32 12.05
C PRO A 262 -18.78 2.33 10.90
N ARG A 263 -18.03 3.42 11.07
CA ARG A 263 -17.87 4.47 10.06
C ARG A 263 -16.39 4.56 9.71
N ARG A 264 -15.99 3.92 8.61
CA ARG A 264 -14.61 3.97 8.12
C ARG A 264 -14.60 4.08 6.61
N LEU A 265 -13.81 5.01 6.10
CA LEU A 265 -13.56 5.19 4.68
C LEU A 265 -12.11 4.84 4.34
N ASN A 266 -11.94 4.24 3.18
CA ASN A 266 -10.64 4.08 2.55
C ASN A 266 -10.61 4.91 1.26
N VAL A 267 -9.51 5.60 1.01
CA VAL A 267 -9.25 6.29 -0.26
C VAL A 267 -8.01 5.66 -0.89
N VAL A 268 -8.16 5.14 -2.08
CA VAL A 268 -7.07 4.65 -2.93
C VAL A 268 -6.81 5.69 -4.01
N LEU A 269 -5.57 6.16 -4.13
CA LEU A 269 -5.14 7.15 -5.12
C LEU A 269 -3.86 6.66 -5.80
N LEU A 270 -3.89 6.59 -7.14
CA LEU A 270 -2.81 6.09 -7.98
C LEU A 270 -2.38 7.15 -8.99
N GLY A 271 -1.07 7.31 -9.18
CA GLY A 271 -0.50 8.18 -10.22
C GLY A 271 -0.78 9.67 -10.01
N SER A 272 -0.90 10.13 -8.77
CA SER A 272 -1.11 11.53 -8.40
C SER A 272 0.16 12.37 -8.60
N GLU A 273 0.01 13.64 -8.80
CA GLU A 273 1.11 14.62 -8.75
C GLU A 273 1.31 15.18 -7.34
N ASP A 274 0.23 15.24 -6.55
CA ASP A 274 0.23 15.73 -5.16
C ASP A 274 -0.67 14.85 -4.27
N ARG A 275 -0.16 13.67 -3.95
CA ARG A 275 -0.93 12.62 -3.26
C ARG A 275 -1.51 13.05 -1.91
N PHE A 276 -0.85 13.94 -1.16
CA PHE A 276 -1.32 14.29 0.18
C PHE A 276 -2.45 15.30 0.13
N ASN A 277 -2.34 16.34 -0.69
CA ASN A 277 -3.43 17.29 -0.86
C ASN A 277 -4.62 16.67 -1.59
N GLU A 278 -4.36 15.88 -2.64
CA GLU A 278 -5.42 15.18 -3.37
C GLU A 278 -6.11 14.13 -2.51
N GLY A 279 -5.34 13.31 -1.78
CA GLY A 279 -5.88 12.31 -0.84
C GLY A 279 -6.74 12.93 0.26
N SER A 280 -6.32 14.07 0.82
CA SER A 280 -7.09 14.80 1.82
C SER A 280 -8.42 15.34 1.27
N ARG A 281 -8.41 15.90 0.04
CA ARG A 281 -9.64 16.35 -0.64
C ARG A 281 -10.59 15.19 -0.94
N LEU A 282 -10.07 14.06 -1.42
CA LEU A 282 -10.86 12.87 -1.69
C LEU A 282 -11.48 12.30 -0.39
N LEU A 283 -10.75 12.32 0.72
CA LEU A 283 -11.31 11.90 2.01
C LEU A 283 -12.44 12.83 2.48
N GLN A 284 -12.25 14.14 2.37
CA GLN A 284 -13.30 15.11 2.69
C GLN A 284 -14.54 14.90 1.83
N ARG A 285 -14.37 14.74 0.51
CA ARG A 285 -15.45 14.38 -0.42
C ARG A 285 -16.10 13.05 -0.03
N GLY A 286 -15.29 12.08 0.36
CA GLY A 286 -15.75 10.76 0.80
C GLY A 286 -16.71 10.83 1.99
N TRP A 287 -16.43 11.67 2.98
CA TRP A 287 -17.32 11.84 4.12
C TRP A 287 -18.66 12.49 3.72
N GLN A 288 -18.66 13.46 2.80
CA GLN A 288 -19.90 14.04 2.27
C GLN A 288 -20.75 12.98 1.54
N LEU A 289 -20.09 12.13 0.75
CA LEU A 289 -20.74 11.02 0.05
C LEU A 289 -21.28 9.97 1.03
N TYR A 290 -20.48 9.63 2.05
CA TYR A 290 -20.90 8.68 3.08
C TYR A 290 -22.16 9.17 3.81
N ASP A 291 -22.18 10.44 4.23
CA ASP A 291 -23.32 11.02 4.94
C ASP A 291 -24.58 11.02 4.04
N SER A 292 -24.44 11.34 2.75
CA SER A 292 -25.54 11.29 1.76
C SER A 292 -26.02 9.85 1.52
N TRP A 293 -25.09 8.90 1.41
CA TRP A 293 -25.39 7.49 1.24
C TRP A 293 -26.07 6.89 2.47
N ALA A 294 -25.60 7.26 3.67
CA ALA A 294 -26.21 6.84 4.93
C ALA A 294 -27.64 7.39 5.08
N ALA A 295 -27.86 8.66 4.73
CA ALA A 295 -29.19 9.29 4.74
C ALA A 295 -30.16 8.63 3.76
N ALA A 296 -29.65 8.10 2.64
CA ALA A 296 -30.44 7.32 1.66
C ALA A 296 -30.68 5.86 2.09
N GLY A 297 -30.34 5.47 3.32
CA GLY A 297 -30.53 4.11 3.85
C GLY A 297 -29.46 3.11 3.42
N ARG A 298 -28.27 3.56 3.01
CA ARG A 298 -27.11 2.73 2.61
C ARG A 298 -27.40 1.72 1.50
N PRO A 299 -27.94 2.15 0.33
CA PRO A 299 -28.25 1.23 -0.75
C PRO A 299 -26.98 0.59 -1.32
N MET A 300 -26.96 -0.75 -1.36
CA MET A 300 -25.84 -1.52 -1.94
C MET A 300 -25.88 -1.61 -3.47
N LYS A 301 -27.04 -1.36 -4.07
CA LYS A 301 -27.24 -1.36 -5.53
C LYS A 301 -27.86 -0.03 -5.96
N GLY A 302 -27.44 0.44 -7.12
CA GLY A 302 -28.02 1.65 -7.71
C GLY A 302 -27.59 2.96 -7.08
N TRP A 303 -26.62 2.94 -6.12
CA TRP A 303 -26.02 4.15 -5.60
C TRP A 303 -25.36 4.95 -6.70
N LYS A 304 -25.66 6.24 -6.75
CA LYS A 304 -24.95 7.21 -7.60
C LYS A 304 -24.58 8.41 -6.75
N ALA A 305 -23.30 8.79 -6.81
CA ALA A 305 -22.84 9.98 -6.12
C ALA A 305 -23.64 11.22 -6.55
N PRO A 306 -24.08 12.08 -5.63
CA PRO A 306 -24.65 13.38 -5.97
C PRO A 306 -23.63 14.21 -6.75
N ARG A 307 -24.11 14.94 -7.77
CA ARG A 307 -23.29 15.86 -8.58
C ARG A 307 -22.80 17.05 -7.78
#